data_d649e1a9872ff54284060e0e5827f8c2
#
_entry.id   d649e1a9872ff54284060e0e5827f8c2
#
_cell.length_a   1.000
_cell.length_b   1.000
_cell.length_c   1.000
_cell.angle_alpha   90.00
_cell.angle_beta   90.00
_cell.angle_gamma   90.00
#
_symmetry.space_group_name_H-M   'P 1'
#
loop_
_entity.id
_entity.type
_entity.pdbx_description
1 polymer ?
#
loop_
_entity_poly.entity_id
_entity_poly.type
_entity_poly.pdbx_seq_one_letter_code
_entity_poly.pdbx_strand_id
1 'polypeptide(L)'
;GHNLLLYGPPGSGKTMLARRLPGILPAPSLDEILEITRIHSIAGRLPPERPLVMERPFRSPHHGASAAGIIGGGRVPRPGEVSLAHRGVLFFDELPEYSRDLLEALRQPLEDRIVTVTRVSATLTYPADFMFVASANPCPCGFLNDPFHLCRCSPAAVQRYRSRLSGPLLDRIDLQVEVPRINLEQLQDGQTGESSAAIRSRVEQARLLQQNRFKKTAILTNAQMRSHHLAKHSHLNNESRSLLQQAYRNLGLSMRAHDRIIKVARTIADLAGSEIIEAPHIAEAIQYRSLDRQEQR
;
A
#
# COMPACT_ATOMS: atom_id res chain seq x y z
N GLY A 1 -3.09 6.22 3.49
CA GLY A 1 -3.61 4.86 3.65
C GLY A 1 -3.72 4.10 2.33
N HIS A 2 -3.07 4.59 1.24
CA HIS A 2 -3.03 3.92 -0.06
C HIS A 2 -2.04 2.76 -0.05
N ASN A 3 -2.38 1.67 -0.74
CA ASN A 3 -1.50 0.53 -0.92
C ASN A 3 -0.41 0.84 -1.96
N LEU A 4 0.82 0.43 -1.69
CA LEU A 4 2.02 0.83 -2.43
C LEU A 4 2.82 -0.39 -2.90
N LEU A 5 3.22 -0.41 -4.16
CA LEU A 5 4.24 -1.30 -4.71
C LEU A 5 5.48 -0.50 -5.08
N LEU A 6 6.60 -0.84 -4.48
CA LEU A 6 7.93 -0.36 -4.85
C LEU A 6 8.58 -1.38 -5.78
N TYR A 7 8.88 -1.01 -7.01
CA TYR A 7 9.55 -1.94 -7.94
C TYR A 7 10.84 -1.33 -8.49
N GLY A 8 11.83 -2.17 -8.75
CA GLY A 8 13.14 -1.72 -9.22
C GLY A 8 14.22 -2.76 -8.96
N PRO A 9 15.47 -2.50 -9.40
CA PRO A 9 16.57 -3.43 -9.27
C PRO A 9 16.95 -3.71 -7.80
N PRO A 10 17.66 -4.81 -7.52
CA PRO A 10 18.17 -5.09 -6.17
C PRO A 10 19.13 -3.97 -5.73
N GLY A 11 19.12 -3.66 -4.44
CA GLY A 11 19.97 -2.61 -3.86
C GLY A 11 19.48 -1.16 -4.13
N SER A 12 18.31 -0.94 -4.73
CA SER A 12 17.77 0.41 -4.98
C SER A 12 17.15 1.08 -3.73
N GLY A 13 17.16 0.44 -2.57
CA GLY A 13 16.66 1.03 -1.32
C GLY A 13 15.16 0.82 -1.03
N LYS A 14 14.45 -0.03 -1.78
CA LYS A 14 13.00 -0.30 -1.61
C LYS A 14 12.62 -0.64 -0.15
N THR A 15 13.33 -1.59 0.45
CA THR A 15 13.10 -2.02 1.85
C THR A 15 13.39 -0.89 2.84
N MET A 16 14.42 -0.07 2.57
CA MET A 16 14.75 1.09 3.40
C MET A 16 13.62 2.13 3.35
N LEU A 17 13.08 2.44 2.17
CA LEU A 17 11.95 3.35 2.00
C LEU A 17 10.71 2.82 2.74
N ALA A 18 10.37 1.54 2.57
CA ALA A 18 9.23 0.94 3.26
C ALA A 18 9.32 1.05 4.78
N ARG A 19 10.49 0.81 5.36
CA ARG A 19 10.74 0.91 6.82
C ARG A 19 10.63 2.34 7.37
N ARG A 20 10.71 3.36 6.52
CA ARG A 20 10.57 4.77 6.95
C ARG A 20 9.13 5.26 6.92
N LEU A 21 8.21 4.54 6.26
CA LEU A 21 6.81 4.94 6.15
C LEU A 21 6.12 5.17 7.51
N PRO A 22 6.28 4.32 8.55
CA PRO A 22 5.67 4.60 9.85
C PRO A 22 6.10 5.96 10.43
N GLY A 23 7.35 6.36 10.17
CA GLY A 23 7.91 7.61 10.64
C GLY A 23 7.29 8.89 10.05
N ILE A 24 6.60 8.78 8.93
CA ILE A 24 5.90 9.91 8.27
C ILE A 24 4.37 9.84 8.41
N LEU A 25 3.83 8.75 8.98
CA LEU A 25 2.41 8.66 9.27
C LEU A 25 2.07 9.48 10.53
N PRO A 26 0.84 10.02 10.63
CA PRO A 26 0.35 10.66 11.84
C PRO A 26 0.40 9.70 13.05
N ALA A 27 0.70 10.23 14.23
CA ALA A 27 0.63 9.44 15.46
C ALA A 27 -0.75 8.78 15.61
N PRO A 28 -0.84 7.57 16.19
CA PRO A 28 -2.12 6.95 16.44
C PRO A 28 -2.90 7.71 17.51
N SER A 29 -4.22 7.83 17.33
CA SER A 29 -5.11 8.35 18.39
C SER A 29 -5.21 7.37 19.54
N LEU A 30 -5.78 7.82 20.69
CA LEU A 30 -5.99 6.94 21.85
C LEU A 30 -6.84 5.71 21.48
N ASP A 31 -7.90 5.90 20.69
CA ASP A 31 -8.75 4.79 20.24
C ASP A 31 -7.97 3.80 19.39
N GLU A 32 -7.16 4.30 18.43
CA GLU A 32 -6.27 3.47 17.61
C GLU A 32 -5.24 2.72 18.47
N ILE A 33 -4.65 3.36 19.49
CA ILE A 33 -3.72 2.73 20.47
C ILE A 33 -4.41 1.57 21.16
N LEU A 34 -5.64 1.75 21.63
CA LEU A 34 -6.41 0.72 22.32
C LEU A 34 -6.77 -0.44 21.37
N GLU A 35 -7.17 -0.15 20.12
CA GLU A 35 -7.44 -1.18 19.09
C GLU A 35 -6.17 -2.03 18.84
N ILE A 36 -5.05 -1.39 18.57
CA ILE A 36 -3.76 -2.06 18.31
C ILE A 36 -3.35 -2.90 19.52
N THR A 37 -3.41 -2.31 20.71
CA THR A 37 -3.00 -2.97 21.95
C THR A 37 -3.81 -4.23 22.23
N ARG A 38 -5.13 -4.20 22.03
CA ARG A 38 -6.01 -5.39 22.18
C ARG A 38 -5.58 -6.53 21.25
N ILE A 39 -5.28 -6.25 19.99
CA ILE A 39 -4.84 -7.26 19.02
C ILE A 39 -3.51 -7.87 19.47
N HIS A 40 -2.54 -7.03 19.86
CA HIS A 40 -1.22 -7.47 20.30
C HIS A 40 -1.29 -8.28 21.61
N SER A 41 -2.21 -7.92 22.53
CA SER A 41 -2.48 -8.65 23.76
C SER A 41 -3.02 -10.05 23.47
N ILE A 42 -4.07 -10.16 22.63
CA ILE A 42 -4.66 -11.46 22.23
C ILE A 42 -3.62 -12.35 21.52
N ALA A 43 -2.70 -11.76 20.75
CA ALA A 43 -1.60 -12.47 20.11
C ALA A 43 -0.48 -12.88 21.07
N GLY A 44 -0.49 -12.42 22.34
CA GLY A 44 0.59 -12.64 23.31
C GLY A 44 1.88 -11.91 22.93
N ARG A 45 1.77 -10.73 22.30
CA ARG A 45 2.90 -9.94 21.80
C ARG A 45 3.17 -8.66 22.59
N LEU A 46 2.48 -8.45 23.71
CA LEU A 46 2.73 -7.33 24.60
C LEU A 46 3.77 -7.73 25.67
N PRO A 47 4.94 -7.06 25.71
CA PRO A 47 5.88 -7.23 26.81
C PRO A 47 5.29 -6.57 28.10
N PRO A 48 5.56 -7.13 29.28
CA PRO A 48 5.04 -6.60 30.56
C PRO A 48 5.43 -5.14 30.79
N GLU A 49 6.62 -4.74 30.34
CA GLU A 49 7.18 -3.39 30.55
C GLU A 49 6.52 -2.34 29.63
N ARG A 50 5.80 -2.79 28.57
CA ARG A 50 5.12 -1.92 27.61
C ARG A 50 3.68 -2.37 27.41
N PRO A 51 2.77 -2.00 28.31
CA PRO A 51 1.39 -2.48 28.29
C PRO A 51 0.56 -1.88 27.16
N LEU A 52 1.05 -0.84 26.47
CA LEU A 52 0.40 -0.19 25.34
C LEU A 52 1.32 -0.10 24.13
N VAL A 53 0.76 -0.27 22.93
CA VAL A 53 1.44 -0.05 21.66
C VAL A 53 1.21 1.40 21.23
N MET A 54 2.17 2.27 21.51
CA MET A 54 2.09 3.73 21.28
C MET A 54 2.43 4.15 19.84
N GLU A 55 3.00 3.24 19.05
CA GLU A 55 3.45 3.52 17.69
C GLU A 55 2.65 2.70 16.67
N ARG A 56 2.59 3.20 15.43
CA ARG A 56 1.98 2.42 14.34
C ARG A 56 2.79 1.17 14.05
N PRO A 57 2.19 -0.02 14.08
CA PRO A 57 2.90 -1.27 13.82
C PRO A 57 3.53 -1.30 12.42
N PHE A 58 4.75 -1.82 12.33
CA PHE A 58 5.38 -2.20 11.08
C PHE A 58 5.63 -3.71 11.10
N ARG A 59 4.92 -4.43 10.25
CA ARG A 59 5.03 -5.91 10.19
C ARG A 59 5.62 -6.30 8.84
N SER A 60 6.68 -7.10 8.88
CA SER A 60 7.38 -7.59 7.68
C SER A 60 7.60 -9.09 7.79
N PRO A 61 6.58 -9.90 7.49
CA PRO A 61 6.73 -11.35 7.51
C PRO A 61 7.70 -11.81 6.43
N HIS A 62 8.43 -12.87 6.69
CA HIS A 62 9.30 -13.52 5.70
C HIS A 62 8.45 -14.25 4.66
N HIS A 63 8.89 -14.32 3.40
CA HIS A 63 8.15 -14.99 2.31
C HIS A 63 7.94 -16.50 2.58
N GLY A 64 8.79 -17.13 3.39
CA GLY A 64 8.61 -18.51 3.87
C GLY A 64 7.63 -18.68 5.04
N ALA A 65 6.98 -17.62 5.51
CA ALA A 65 6.00 -17.72 6.59
C ALA A 65 4.75 -18.49 6.13
N SER A 66 4.17 -19.28 7.03
CA SER A 66 2.95 -20.03 6.72
C SER A 66 1.74 -19.09 6.57
N ALA A 67 0.75 -19.48 5.75
CA ALA A 67 -0.50 -18.73 5.62
C ALA A 67 -1.19 -18.53 6.98
N ALA A 68 -1.13 -19.51 7.88
CA ALA A 68 -1.66 -19.40 9.23
C ALA A 68 -0.90 -18.36 10.09
N GLY A 69 0.41 -18.21 9.89
CA GLY A 69 1.20 -17.18 10.57
C GLY A 69 0.86 -15.78 10.08
N ILE A 70 0.56 -15.63 8.80
CA ILE A 70 0.26 -14.34 8.18
C ILE A 70 -1.22 -13.94 8.38
N ILE A 71 -2.14 -14.82 8.04
CA ILE A 71 -3.59 -14.55 8.12
C ILE A 71 -4.11 -14.72 9.56
N GLY A 72 -3.57 -15.70 10.25
CA GLY A 72 -4.06 -16.12 11.56
C GLY A 72 -4.58 -17.56 11.52
N GLY A 73 -4.64 -18.18 12.69
CA GLY A 73 -5.04 -19.58 12.78
C GLY A 73 -4.50 -20.26 14.02
N GLY A 74 -4.26 -21.57 13.90
CA GLY A 74 -3.86 -22.45 14.98
C GLY A 74 -5.02 -23.25 15.55
N ARG A 75 -4.73 -24.13 16.51
CA ARG A 75 -5.77 -24.92 17.24
C ARG A 75 -6.71 -23.99 18.01
N VAL A 76 -6.17 -22.98 18.65
CA VAL A 76 -6.90 -21.82 19.20
C VAL A 76 -6.68 -20.69 18.19
N PRO A 77 -7.74 -20.16 17.55
CA PRO A 77 -7.61 -19.09 16.58
C PRO A 77 -6.90 -17.86 17.19
N ARG A 78 -5.77 -17.49 16.61
CA ARG A 78 -5.00 -16.28 17.00
C ARG A 78 -4.83 -15.35 15.80
N PRO A 79 -4.74 -14.02 16.05
CA PRO A 79 -4.46 -13.07 15.00
C PRO A 79 -3.08 -13.31 14.39
N GLY A 80 -2.97 -13.23 13.05
CA GLY A 80 -1.73 -13.29 12.31
C GLY A 80 -1.10 -11.92 12.07
N GLU A 81 -0.01 -11.88 11.26
CA GLU A 81 0.72 -10.66 10.92
C GLU A 81 -0.16 -9.57 10.28
N VAL A 82 -1.17 -9.98 9.51
CA VAL A 82 -2.17 -9.09 8.89
C VAL A 82 -2.94 -8.29 9.95
N SER A 83 -3.39 -8.96 11.02
CA SER A 83 -4.09 -8.28 12.13
C SER A 83 -3.11 -7.52 13.03
N LEU A 84 -1.90 -8.03 13.24
CA LEU A 84 -0.85 -7.35 13.99
C LEU A 84 -0.37 -6.05 13.31
N ALA A 85 -0.59 -5.91 12.00
CA ALA A 85 -0.32 -4.69 11.24
C ALA A 85 -1.46 -3.66 11.31
N HIS A 86 -2.55 -3.95 12.01
CA HIS A 86 -3.71 -3.07 12.10
C HIS A 86 -3.33 -1.63 12.49
N ARG A 87 -3.87 -0.61 11.80
CA ARG A 87 -3.54 0.82 11.92
C ARG A 87 -2.09 1.18 11.61
N GLY A 88 -1.33 0.24 11.03
CA GLY A 88 0.08 0.39 10.70
C GLY A 88 0.39 0.03 9.26
N VAL A 89 1.54 -0.59 9.05
CA VAL A 89 2.08 -0.98 7.75
C VAL A 89 2.35 -2.49 7.74
N LEU A 90 1.83 -3.18 6.74
CA LEU A 90 2.18 -4.56 6.40
C LEU A 90 3.09 -4.53 5.17
N PHE A 91 4.35 -4.90 5.34
CA PHE A 91 5.35 -4.89 4.28
C PHE A 91 5.71 -6.29 3.80
N PHE A 92 5.50 -6.54 2.51
CA PHE A 92 5.93 -7.78 1.85
C PHE A 92 7.13 -7.49 0.97
N ASP A 93 8.31 -7.89 1.44
CA ASP A 93 9.53 -7.80 0.63
C ASP A 93 9.55 -8.93 -0.39
N GLU A 94 9.98 -8.64 -1.63
CA GLU A 94 10.01 -9.62 -2.72
C GLU A 94 8.65 -10.29 -2.96
N LEU A 95 7.59 -9.51 -3.15
CA LEU A 95 6.20 -9.98 -3.28
C LEU A 95 6.01 -11.19 -4.20
N PRO A 96 6.70 -11.34 -5.37
CA PRO A 96 6.55 -12.52 -6.22
C PRO A 96 7.10 -13.83 -5.62
N GLU A 97 7.84 -13.78 -4.51
CA GLU A 97 8.39 -14.97 -3.86
C GLU A 97 7.41 -15.61 -2.86
N TYR A 98 6.33 -14.92 -2.51
CA TYR A 98 5.27 -15.50 -1.68
C TYR A 98 4.43 -16.51 -2.45
N SER A 99 3.90 -17.52 -1.74
CA SER A 99 3.01 -18.50 -2.37
C SER A 99 1.73 -17.86 -2.91
N ARG A 100 1.23 -18.39 -4.00
CA ARG A 100 0.00 -17.90 -4.64
C ARG A 100 -1.19 -17.95 -3.69
N ASP A 101 -1.33 -19.02 -2.93
CA ASP A 101 -2.44 -19.19 -1.98
C ASP A 101 -2.44 -18.11 -0.90
N LEU A 102 -1.24 -17.72 -0.45
CA LEU A 102 -1.10 -16.63 0.51
C LEU A 102 -1.49 -15.29 -0.09
N LEU A 103 -1.02 -14.99 -1.30
CA LEU A 103 -1.38 -13.75 -2.00
C LEU A 103 -2.88 -13.66 -2.28
N GLU A 104 -3.54 -14.78 -2.60
CA GLU A 104 -4.99 -14.86 -2.74
C GLU A 104 -5.71 -14.62 -1.39
N ALA A 105 -5.17 -15.15 -0.29
CA ALA A 105 -5.74 -14.95 1.05
C ALA A 105 -5.68 -13.50 1.53
N LEU A 106 -4.76 -12.67 1.00
CA LEU A 106 -4.70 -11.24 1.30
C LEU A 106 -5.85 -10.44 0.67
N ARG A 107 -6.60 -11.00 -0.29
CA ARG A 107 -7.67 -10.26 -0.97
C ARG A 107 -8.74 -9.76 -0.01
N GLN A 108 -9.21 -10.62 0.89
CA GLN A 108 -10.23 -10.24 1.87
C GLN A 108 -9.75 -9.10 2.78
N PRO A 109 -8.62 -9.19 3.49
CA PRO A 109 -8.19 -8.10 4.36
C PRO A 109 -7.89 -6.79 3.62
N LEU A 110 -7.42 -6.84 2.37
CA LEU A 110 -7.20 -5.64 1.56
C LEU A 110 -8.50 -4.96 1.11
N GLU A 111 -9.61 -5.69 1.03
CA GLU A 111 -10.91 -5.19 0.59
C GLU A 111 -11.81 -4.83 1.79
N ASP A 112 -11.98 -5.79 2.72
CA ASP A 112 -12.92 -5.69 3.83
C ASP A 112 -12.30 -5.14 5.11
N ARG A 113 -10.95 -5.06 5.21
CA ARG A 113 -10.18 -4.61 6.38
C ARG A 113 -10.41 -5.44 7.63
N ILE A 114 -10.82 -6.68 7.43
CA ILE A 114 -11.00 -7.70 8.45
C ILE A 114 -10.43 -9.02 7.97
N VAL A 115 -10.11 -9.88 8.91
CA VAL A 115 -9.75 -11.28 8.67
C VAL A 115 -10.68 -12.17 9.46
N THR A 116 -11.31 -13.12 8.79
CA THR A 116 -12.13 -14.15 9.45
C THR A 116 -11.37 -15.46 9.49
N VAL A 117 -11.11 -15.94 10.70
CA VAL A 117 -10.47 -17.23 10.95
C VAL A 117 -11.52 -18.22 11.44
N THR A 118 -11.88 -19.19 10.58
CA THR A 118 -12.85 -20.23 10.91
C THR A 118 -12.12 -21.52 11.28
N ARG A 119 -12.50 -22.14 12.40
CA ARG A 119 -12.09 -23.47 12.86
C ARG A 119 -13.29 -24.24 13.38
N VAL A 120 -13.13 -25.53 13.57
CA VAL A 120 -14.22 -26.39 14.08
C VAL A 120 -14.79 -25.86 15.40
N SER A 121 -13.93 -25.26 16.24
CA SER A 121 -14.31 -24.80 17.59
C SER A 121 -14.84 -23.36 17.62
N ALA A 122 -14.51 -22.50 16.63
CA ALA A 122 -14.92 -21.11 16.65
C ALA A 122 -14.65 -20.40 15.30
N THR A 123 -15.46 -19.38 15.02
CA THR A 123 -15.18 -18.39 13.96
C THR A 123 -14.91 -17.04 14.64
N LEU A 124 -13.70 -16.51 14.45
CA LEU A 124 -13.29 -15.22 15.00
C LEU A 124 -12.93 -14.26 13.88
N THR A 125 -13.39 -13.01 14.02
CA THR A 125 -13.06 -11.94 13.08
C THR A 125 -12.15 -10.94 13.77
N TYR A 126 -11.01 -10.65 13.14
CA TYR A 126 -10.05 -9.68 13.63
C TYR A 126 -9.99 -8.47 12.69
N PRO A 127 -9.85 -7.25 13.22
CA PRO A 127 -9.60 -6.07 12.39
C PRO A 127 -8.24 -6.18 11.69
N ALA A 128 -8.18 -5.66 10.45
CA ALA A 128 -7.02 -5.73 9.57
C ALA A 128 -6.94 -4.50 8.65
N ASP A 129 -7.15 -3.31 9.22
CA ASP A 129 -7.05 -2.03 8.52
C ASP A 129 -5.60 -1.54 8.56
N PHE A 130 -4.82 -1.87 7.56
CA PHE A 130 -3.40 -1.54 7.42
C PHE A 130 -3.11 -0.92 6.06
N MET A 131 -1.98 -0.23 5.93
CA MET A 131 -1.39 0.14 4.66
C MET A 131 -0.55 -1.04 4.14
N PHE A 132 -0.95 -1.60 3.00
CA PHE A 132 -0.18 -2.65 2.36
C PHE A 132 0.95 -2.01 1.54
N VAL A 133 2.16 -2.42 1.83
CA VAL A 133 3.36 -2.02 1.09
C VAL A 133 4.06 -3.28 0.62
N ALA A 134 4.45 -3.30 -0.64
CA ALA A 134 5.19 -4.42 -1.19
C ALA A 134 6.41 -3.96 -1.98
N SER A 135 7.42 -4.82 -2.09
CA SER A 135 8.51 -4.64 -3.02
C SER A 135 8.51 -5.72 -4.09
N ALA A 136 8.99 -5.41 -5.28
CA ALA A 136 9.23 -6.38 -6.34
C ALA A 136 10.46 -6.00 -7.16
N ASN A 137 11.14 -7.00 -7.69
CA ASN A 137 12.15 -6.82 -8.72
C ASN A 137 11.49 -6.84 -10.11
N PRO A 138 12.12 -6.28 -11.16
CA PRO A 138 11.53 -6.26 -12.50
C PRO A 138 11.55 -7.63 -13.22
N CYS A 139 12.40 -8.56 -12.74
CA CYS A 139 12.55 -9.92 -13.26
C CYS A 139 13.26 -10.81 -12.22
N PRO A 140 13.38 -12.13 -12.41
CA PRO A 140 14.06 -13.03 -11.48
C PRO A 140 15.51 -12.65 -11.11
N CYS A 141 16.30 -12.16 -12.06
CA CYS A 141 17.66 -11.68 -11.77
C CYS A 141 17.70 -10.24 -11.25
N GLY A 142 16.59 -9.49 -11.37
CA GLY A 142 16.44 -8.12 -10.88
C GLY A 142 16.97 -7.03 -11.82
N PHE A 143 17.59 -7.36 -12.96
CA PHE A 143 18.30 -6.40 -13.81
C PHE A 143 17.62 -6.12 -15.16
N LEU A 144 16.32 -6.39 -15.30
CA LEU A 144 15.60 -6.04 -16.51
C LEU A 144 15.55 -4.51 -16.64
N ASN A 145 16.05 -3.99 -17.77
CA ASN A 145 16.21 -2.56 -18.05
C ASN A 145 17.17 -1.81 -17.09
N ASP A 146 18.03 -2.53 -16.36
CA ASP A 146 19.08 -1.90 -15.55
C ASP A 146 20.18 -1.34 -16.48
N PRO A 147 20.58 -0.06 -16.33
CA PRO A 147 21.59 0.54 -17.21
C PRO A 147 23.01 0.02 -16.96
N PHE A 148 23.27 -0.61 -15.82
CA PHE A 148 24.62 -1.04 -15.40
C PHE A 148 24.82 -2.55 -15.48
N HIS A 149 23.74 -3.35 -15.47
CA HIS A 149 23.80 -4.80 -15.44
C HIS A 149 22.90 -5.41 -16.52
N LEU A 150 23.47 -6.31 -17.31
CA LEU A 150 22.72 -7.01 -18.34
C LEU A 150 21.77 -8.05 -17.73
N CYS A 151 20.50 -7.96 -18.07
CA CYS A 151 19.52 -8.98 -17.72
C CYS A 151 19.81 -10.30 -18.45
N ARG A 152 19.86 -11.41 -17.72
CA ARG A 152 20.10 -12.76 -18.25
C ARG A 152 18.83 -13.62 -18.32
N CYS A 153 17.68 -13.07 -18.01
CA CYS A 153 16.41 -13.79 -18.01
C CYS A 153 15.87 -13.93 -19.43
N SER A 154 15.38 -15.11 -19.76
CA SER A 154 14.60 -15.28 -20.99
C SER A 154 13.26 -14.53 -20.90
N PRO A 155 12.66 -14.09 -22.01
CA PRO A 155 11.35 -13.44 -22.02
C PRO A 155 10.28 -14.27 -21.30
N ALA A 156 10.27 -15.60 -21.48
CA ALA A 156 9.35 -16.52 -20.80
C ALA A 156 9.57 -16.55 -19.28
N ALA A 157 10.81 -16.43 -18.78
CA ALA A 157 11.12 -16.37 -17.36
C ALA A 157 10.62 -15.04 -16.76
N VAL A 158 10.79 -13.92 -17.46
CA VAL A 158 10.27 -12.61 -17.05
C VAL A 158 8.74 -12.63 -16.96
N GLN A 159 8.08 -13.14 -17.99
CA GLN A 159 6.62 -13.24 -18.04
C GLN A 159 6.08 -14.11 -16.90
N ARG A 160 6.70 -15.29 -16.65
CA ARG A 160 6.33 -16.19 -15.55
C ARG A 160 6.54 -15.57 -14.18
N TYR A 161 7.58 -14.76 -14.01
CA TYR A 161 7.83 -14.03 -12.78
C TYR A 161 6.77 -12.94 -12.55
N ARG A 162 6.47 -12.15 -13.56
CA ARG A 162 5.44 -11.10 -13.51
C ARG A 162 4.05 -11.66 -13.28
N SER A 163 3.71 -12.81 -13.88
CA SER A 163 2.40 -13.46 -13.70
C SER A 163 2.15 -14.00 -12.28
N ARG A 164 3.18 -14.07 -11.42
CA ARG A 164 3.00 -14.32 -9.98
C ARG A 164 2.28 -13.15 -9.28
N LEU A 165 2.47 -11.93 -9.77
CA LEU A 165 1.70 -10.77 -9.35
C LEU A 165 0.35 -10.84 -10.08
N SER A 166 -0.65 -11.48 -9.45
CA SER A 166 -1.96 -11.64 -10.07
C SER A 166 -2.63 -10.27 -10.31
N GLY A 167 -3.28 -10.12 -11.48
CA GLY A 167 -4.05 -8.91 -11.78
C GLY A 167 -4.99 -8.48 -10.63
N PRO A 168 -5.75 -9.41 -10.01
CA PRO A 168 -6.58 -9.10 -8.86
C PRO A 168 -5.87 -8.55 -7.63
N LEU A 169 -4.60 -8.89 -7.39
CA LEU A 169 -3.80 -8.30 -6.31
C LEU A 169 -3.28 -6.92 -6.72
N LEU A 170 -2.76 -6.77 -7.95
CA LEU A 170 -2.32 -5.49 -8.51
C LEU A 170 -3.47 -4.49 -8.56
N ASP A 171 -4.68 -4.96 -8.86
CA ASP A 171 -5.89 -4.15 -8.78
C ASP A 171 -6.16 -3.56 -7.38
N ARG A 172 -5.57 -4.09 -6.32
CA ARG A 172 -5.70 -3.59 -4.94
C ARG A 172 -4.54 -2.71 -4.48
N ILE A 173 -3.55 -2.54 -5.34
CA ILE A 173 -2.44 -1.60 -5.14
C ILE A 173 -2.82 -0.28 -5.80
N ASP A 174 -2.74 0.82 -5.05
CA ASP A 174 -3.12 2.14 -5.53
C ASP A 174 -1.95 2.85 -6.24
N LEU A 175 -0.75 2.69 -5.70
CA LEU A 175 0.47 3.35 -6.13
C LEU A 175 1.52 2.33 -6.55
N GLN A 176 2.07 2.49 -7.75
CA GLN A 176 3.17 1.70 -8.29
C GLN A 176 4.34 2.66 -8.55
N VAL A 177 5.39 2.56 -7.74
CA VAL A 177 6.51 3.50 -7.75
C VAL A 177 7.78 2.77 -8.16
N GLU A 178 8.37 3.21 -9.27
CA GLU A 178 9.68 2.74 -9.67
C GLU A 178 10.76 3.38 -8.79
N VAL A 179 11.62 2.53 -8.24
CA VAL A 179 12.76 2.96 -7.43
C VAL A 179 14.03 2.63 -8.21
N PRO A 180 14.57 3.59 -8.96
CA PRO A 180 15.78 3.38 -9.74
C PRO A 180 17.00 3.21 -8.83
N ARG A 181 18.08 2.68 -9.39
CA ARG A 181 19.38 2.67 -8.71
C ARG A 181 19.92 4.09 -8.64
N ILE A 182 20.46 4.45 -7.50
CA ILE A 182 21.14 5.75 -7.29
C ILE A 182 22.57 5.65 -7.81
N ASN A 183 23.02 6.61 -8.60
CA ASN A 183 24.40 6.73 -9.06
C ASN A 183 25.28 7.26 -7.91
N LEU A 184 26.56 6.81 -7.87
CA LEU A 184 27.53 7.26 -6.87
C LEU A 184 27.71 8.79 -6.89
N GLU A 185 27.63 9.42 -8.04
CA GLU A 185 27.69 10.87 -8.21
C GLU A 185 26.58 11.59 -7.46
N GLN A 186 25.34 11.07 -7.54
CA GLN A 186 24.18 11.62 -6.82
C GLN A 186 24.30 11.46 -5.29
N LEU A 187 25.06 10.46 -4.81
CA LEU A 187 25.34 10.28 -3.39
C LEU A 187 26.43 11.27 -2.88
N GLN A 188 27.33 11.70 -3.76
CA GLN A 188 28.41 12.63 -3.42
C GLN A 188 27.96 14.09 -3.42
N ASP A 189 26.88 14.44 -4.13
CA ASP A 189 26.33 15.79 -4.22
C ASP A 189 25.79 16.34 -2.88
N GLY A 190 25.80 15.55 -1.81
CA GLY A 190 25.52 15.99 -0.44
C GLY A 190 24.13 16.63 -0.23
N GLN A 191 23.23 16.55 -1.22
CA GLN A 191 21.89 17.09 -1.09
C GLN A 191 21.14 16.28 -0.03
N THR A 192 20.95 16.88 1.13
CA THR A 192 20.11 16.33 2.17
C THR A 192 18.66 16.40 1.70
N GLY A 193 18.03 15.23 1.54
CA GLY A 193 16.60 15.15 1.23
C GLY A 193 15.75 15.80 2.34
N GLU A 194 14.46 15.97 2.05
CA GLU A 194 13.50 16.51 3.00
C GLU A 194 13.40 15.63 4.26
N SER A 195 13.34 16.26 5.44
CA SER A 195 13.27 15.54 6.71
C SER A 195 11.93 14.82 6.88
N SER A 196 11.93 13.66 7.56
CA SER A 196 10.68 12.93 7.88
C SER A 196 9.70 13.79 8.69
N ALA A 197 10.18 14.74 9.48
CA ALA A 197 9.33 15.66 10.24
C ALA A 197 8.56 16.63 9.32
N ALA A 198 9.21 17.18 8.31
CA ALA A 198 8.56 18.07 7.33
C ALA A 198 7.52 17.31 6.50
N ILE A 199 7.86 16.10 6.04
CA ILE A 199 6.92 15.23 5.33
C ILE A 199 5.72 14.88 6.23
N ARG A 200 5.94 14.52 7.49
CA ARG A 200 4.88 14.21 8.45
C ARG A 200 3.92 15.38 8.64
N SER A 201 4.44 16.60 8.77
CA SER A 201 3.60 17.79 8.93
C SER A 201 2.62 17.96 7.76
N ARG A 202 3.07 17.78 6.50
CA ARG A 202 2.17 17.81 5.33
C ARG A 202 1.15 16.68 5.35
N VAL A 203 1.58 15.49 5.73
CA VAL A 203 0.68 14.31 5.84
C VAL A 203 -0.39 14.54 6.91
N GLU A 204 -0.04 15.15 8.05
CA GLU A 204 -0.97 15.48 9.13
C GLU A 204 -2.00 16.52 8.67
N GLN A 205 -1.59 17.55 7.92
CA GLN A 205 -2.51 18.54 7.35
C GLN A 205 -3.52 17.88 6.40
N ALA A 206 -3.05 17.08 5.45
CA ALA A 206 -3.91 16.32 4.55
C ALA A 206 -4.85 15.36 5.31
N ARG A 207 -4.36 14.73 6.39
CA ARG A 207 -5.17 13.85 7.25
C ARG A 207 -6.28 14.60 7.97
N LEU A 208 -6.03 15.81 8.45
CA LEU A 208 -7.05 16.67 9.06
C LEU A 208 -8.17 17.01 8.08
N LEU A 209 -7.85 17.31 6.81
CA LEU A 209 -8.85 17.54 5.76
C LEU A 209 -9.72 16.28 5.56
N GLN A 210 -9.11 15.10 5.54
CA GLN A 210 -9.84 13.84 5.41
C GLN A 210 -10.71 13.54 6.62
N GLN A 211 -10.21 13.75 7.84
CA GLN A 211 -10.98 13.57 9.07
C GLN A 211 -12.22 14.49 9.08
N ASN A 212 -12.08 15.75 8.70
CA ASN A 212 -13.21 16.68 8.60
C ASN A 212 -14.22 16.23 7.53
N ARG A 213 -13.73 15.76 6.36
CA ARG A 213 -14.56 15.24 5.26
C ARG A 213 -15.38 14.04 5.70
N PHE A 214 -14.82 13.15 6.49
CA PHE A 214 -15.40 11.87 6.87
C PHE A 214 -15.98 11.82 8.29
N LYS A 215 -16.05 12.94 8.98
CA LYS A 215 -16.47 13.05 10.41
C LYS A 215 -17.79 12.33 10.77
N LYS A 216 -18.70 12.18 9.76
CA LYS A 216 -20.01 11.51 9.95
C LYS A 216 -20.06 10.12 9.28
N THR A 217 -18.92 9.51 9.03
CA THR A 217 -18.82 8.22 8.33
C THR A 217 -17.87 7.27 9.08
N ALA A 218 -17.90 5.98 8.72
CA ALA A 218 -17.03 4.97 9.31
C ALA A 218 -15.64 4.91 8.62
N ILE A 219 -15.36 5.76 7.61
CA ILE A 219 -14.09 5.78 6.90
C ILE A 219 -13.18 6.89 7.42
N LEU A 220 -11.87 6.67 7.39
CA LEU A 220 -10.86 7.58 7.93
C LEU A 220 -10.01 8.25 6.85
N THR A 221 -9.93 7.65 5.65
CA THR A 221 -9.03 8.08 4.59
C THR A 221 -9.67 8.00 3.21
N ASN A 222 -9.13 8.76 2.27
CA ASN A 222 -9.57 8.70 0.87
C ASN A 222 -9.43 7.30 0.26
N ALA A 223 -8.40 6.54 0.65
CA ALA A 223 -8.21 5.15 0.19
C ALA A 223 -9.40 4.25 0.52
N GLN A 224 -10.15 4.58 1.59
CA GLN A 224 -11.33 3.82 2.03
C GLN A 224 -12.62 4.21 1.31
N MET A 225 -12.62 5.24 0.48
CA MET A 225 -13.81 5.66 -0.24
C MET A 225 -14.38 4.53 -1.10
N ARG A 226 -15.70 4.40 -1.10
CA ARG A 226 -16.46 3.56 -2.04
C ARG A 226 -17.12 4.46 -3.08
N SER A 227 -17.72 3.89 -4.13
CA SER A 227 -18.27 4.65 -5.27
C SER A 227 -19.20 5.80 -4.85
N HIS A 228 -20.08 5.59 -3.85
CA HIS A 228 -20.95 6.66 -3.34
C HIS A 228 -20.17 7.79 -2.62
N HIS A 229 -19.03 7.48 -1.98
CA HIS A 229 -18.16 8.50 -1.39
C HIS A 229 -17.40 9.28 -2.48
N LEU A 230 -16.97 8.58 -3.55
CA LEU A 230 -16.30 9.22 -4.68
C LEU A 230 -17.22 10.24 -5.35
N ALA A 231 -18.46 9.87 -5.61
CA ALA A 231 -19.45 10.78 -6.19
C ALA A 231 -19.65 12.04 -5.32
N LYS A 232 -19.62 11.91 -4.00
CA LYS A 232 -19.87 12.99 -3.05
C LYS A 232 -18.64 13.88 -2.79
N HIS A 233 -17.42 13.31 -2.77
CA HIS A 233 -16.23 13.98 -2.24
C HIS A 233 -15.10 14.17 -3.26
N SER A 234 -15.28 13.72 -4.52
CA SER A 234 -14.25 13.80 -5.56
C SER A 234 -14.74 14.65 -6.72
N HIS A 235 -14.89 15.97 -6.48
CA HIS A 235 -15.30 16.90 -7.50
C HIS A 235 -14.15 17.15 -8.47
N LEU A 236 -14.37 16.78 -9.75
CA LEU A 236 -13.45 17.00 -10.85
C LEU A 236 -13.93 18.23 -11.67
N ASN A 237 -13.01 19.09 -12.08
CA ASN A 237 -13.31 20.09 -13.09
C ASN A 237 -13.43 19.43 -14.49
N ASN A 238 -13.83 20.19 -15.51
CA ASN A 238 -14.06 19.65 -16.85
C ASN A 238 -12.77 19.09 -17.50
N GLU A 239 -11.64 19.73 -17.27
CA GLU A 239 -10.35 19.32 -17.79
C GLU A 239 -9.89 17.98 -17.17
N SER A 240 -9.97 17.84 -15.85
CA SER A 240 -9.66 16.61 -15.12
C SER A 240 -10.53 15.45 -15.58
N ARG A 241 -11.81 15.71 -15.80
CA ARG A 241 -12.75 14.70 -16.29
C ARG A 241 -12.39 14.24 -17.71
N SER A 242 -12.05 15.18 -18.60
CA SER A 242 -11.62 14.86 -19.96
C SER A 242 -10.32 14.04 -19.96
N LEU A 243 -9.32 14.45 -19.15
CA LEU A 243 -8.05 13.72 -19.03
C LEU A 243 -8.25 12.30 -18.50
N LEU A 244 -9.08 12.12 -17.47
CA LEU A 244 -9.40 10.81 -16.92
C LEU A 244 -10.10 9.91 -17.93
N GLN A 245 -11.05 10.46 -18.73
CA GLN A 245 -11.72 9.73 -19.79
C GLN A 245 -10.77 9.31 -20.92
N GLN A 246 -9.85 10.19 -21.32
CA GLN A 246 -8.82 9.86 -22.30
C GLN A 246 -7.89 8.73 -21.77
N ALA A 247 -7.44 8.83 -20.52
CA ALA A 247 -6.63 7.79 -19.89
C ALA A 247 -7.37 6.46 -19.82
N TYR A 248 -8.65 6.47 -19.45
CA TYR A 248 -9.49 5.27 -19.40
C TYR A 248 -9.54 4.56 -20.76
N ARG A 249 -9.78 5.31 -21.85
CA ARG A 249 -9.85 4.76 -23.21
C ARG A 249 -8.50 4.30 -23.72
N ASN A 250 -7.45 5.13 -23.57
CA ASN A 250 -6.14 4.88 -24.16
C ASN A 250 -5.35 3.80 -23.42
N LEU A 251 -5.57 3.64 -22.12
CA LEU A 251 -4.86 2.68 -21.28
C LEU A 251 -5.73 1.44 -20.94
N GLY A 252 -6.93 1.31 -21.52
CA GLY A 252 -7.80 0.16 -21.26
C GLY A 252 -8.06 -0.11 -19.77
N LEU A 253 -8.17 0.94 -18.95
CA LEU A 253 -8.26 0.82 -17.50
C LEU A 253 -9.53 0.10 -17.07
N SER A 254 -9.46 -0.73 -16.04
CA SER A 254 -10.64 -1.29 -15.40
C SER A 254 -11.39 -0.20 -14.59
N MET A 255 -12.68 -0.43 -14.30
CA MET A 255 -13.44 0.47 -13.41
C MET A 255 -12.80 0.58 -12.02
N ARG A 256 -12.16 -0.47 -11.54
CA ARG A 256 -11.42 -0.44 -10.28
C ARG A 256 -10.20 0.48 -10.36
N ALA A 257 -9.44 0.41 -11.45
CA ALA A 257 -8.31 1.31 -11.69
C ALA A 257 -8.76 2.78 -11.78
N HIS A 258 -9.88 3.04 -12.48
CA HIS A 258 -10.51 4.37 -12.54
C HIS A 258 -10.82 4.93 -11.14
N ASP A 259 -11.52 4.17 -10.30
CA ASP A 259 -11.87 4.61 -8.94
C ASP A 259 -10.61 4.85 -8.09
N ARG A 260 -9.55 4.05 -8.25
CA ARG A 260 -8.29 4.24 -7.54
C ARG A 260 -7.56 5.50 -7.96
N ILE A 261 -7.51 5.80 -9.26
CA ILE A 261 -6.95 7.06 -9.76
C ILE A 261 -7.65 8.25 -9.10
N ILE A 262 -8.97 8.24 -9.00
CA ILE A 262 -9.72 9.32 -8.34
C ILE A 262 -9.37 9.42 -6.85
N LYS A 263 -9.27 8.29 -6.12
CA LYS A 263 -8.88 8.28 -4.71
C LYS A 263 -7.49 8.87 -4.48
N VAL A 264 -6.53 8.48 -5.32
CA VAL A 264 -5.15 8.99 -5.27
C VAL A 264 -5.14 10.47 -5.62
N ALA A 265 -5.79 10.88 -6.71
CA ALA A 265 -5.90 12.28 -7.13
C ALA A 265 -6.56 13.16 -6.04
N ARG A 266 -7.58 12.65 -5.32
CA ARG A 266 -8.15 13.36 -4.16
C ARG A 266 -7.12 13.54 -3.04
N THR A 267 -6.28 12.55 -2.82
CA THR A 267 -5.22 12.65 -1.79
C THR A 267 -4.12 13.63 -2.22
N ILE A 268 -3.74 13.63 -3.49
CA ILE A 268 -2.79 14.62 -4.06
C ILE A 268 -3.36 16.04 -3.91
N ALA A 269 -4.64 16.23 -4.25
CA ALA A 269 -5.31 17.52 -4.09
C ALA A 269 -5.40 17.95 -2.61
N ASP A 270 -5.61 17.02 -1.66
CA ASP A 270 -5.57 17.33 -0.22
C ASP A 270 -4.17 17.77 0.23
N LEU A 271 -3.11 17.13 -0.29
CA LEU A 271 -1.72 17.52 -0.04
C LEU A 271 -1.37 18.90 -0.64
N ALA A 272 -2.02 19.27 -1.75
CA ALA A 272 -1.89 20.58 -2.38
C ALA A 272 -2.81 21.65 -1.75
N GLY A 273 -3.68 21.28 -0.79
CA GLY A 273 -4.67 22.18 -0.19
C GLY A 273 -5.82 22.56 -1.13
N SER A 274 -6.03 21.83 -2.23
CA SER A 274 -7.08 22.11 -3.21
C SER A 274 -8.40 21.42 -2.85
N GLU A 275 -9.51 22.14 -2.92
CA GLU A 275 -10.85 21.56 -2.72
C GLU A 275 -11.31 20.73 -3.92
N ILE A 276 -10.87 21.09 -5.12
CA ILE A 276 -11.26 20.46 -6.39
C ILE A 276 -10.09 19.61 -6.90
N ILE A 277 -10.41 18.49 -7.53
CA ILE A 277 -9.42 17.69 -8.25
C ILE A 277 -9.19 18.32 -9.62
N GLU A 278 -8.00 18.87 -9.83
CA GLU A 278 -7.57 19.52 -11.07
C GLU A 278 -6.76 18.54 -11.95
N ALA A 279 -6.55 18.91 -13.23
CA ALA A 279 -5.85 18.08 -14.21
C ALA A 279 -4.45 17.63 -13.76
N PRO A 280 -3.60 18.45 -13.11
CA PRO A 280 -2.30 17.99 -12.59
C PRO A 280 -2.43 16.84 -11.58
N HIS A 281 -3.45 16.88 -10.70
CA HIS A 281 -3.68 15.84 -9.70
C HIS A 281 -4.04 14.50 -10.35
N ILE A 282 -4.84 14.52 -11.43
CA ILE A 282 -5.18 13.33 -12.23
C ILE A 282 -3.95 12.82 -12.99
N ALA A 283 -3.19 13.73 -13.61
CA ALA A 283 -1.99 13.37 -14.36
C ALA A 283 -0.96 12.64 -13.48
N GLU A 284 -0.70 13.16 -12.28
CA GLU A 284 0.18 12.54 -11.30
C GLU A 284 -0.37 11.18 -10.83
N ALA A 285 -1.67 11.08 -10.51
CA ALA A 285 -2.29 9.83 -10.10
C ALA A 285 -2.20 8.73 -11.17
N ILE A 286 -2.30 9.09 -12.45
CA ILE A 286 -2.12 8.16 -13.58
C ILE A 286 -0.67 7.67 -13.68
N GLN A 287 0.33 8.51 -13.36
CA GLN A 287 1.74 8.11 -13.40
C GLN A 287 2.04 6.99 -12.41
N TYR A 288 1.35 6.95 -11.27
CA TYR A 288 1.48 5.88 -10.28
C TYR A 288 0.84 4.54 -10.71
N ARG A 289 0.37 4.41 -11.95
CA ARG A 289 -0.19 3.17 -12.54
C ARG A 289 0.64 2.66 -13.73
N SER A 290 1.95 2.78 -13.64
CA SER A 290 2.87 2.49 -14.75
C SER A 290 2.89 1.02 -15.19
N LEU A 291 2.68 0.06 -14.28
CA LEU A 291 2.67 -1.38 -14.62
C LEU A 291 1.42 -1.79 -15.38
N ASP A 292 0.28 -1.12 -15.20
CA ASP A 292 -0.94 -1.39 -15.96
C ASP A 292 -0.74 -1.16 -17.47
N ARG A 293 0.22 -0.29 -17.84
CA ARG A 293 0.59 -0.02 -19.24
C ARG A 293 1.45 -1.11 -19.88
N GLN A 294 2.17 -1.90 -19.07
CA GLN A 294 3.12 -2.91 -19.56
C GLN A 294 2.44 -4.26 -19.82
N GLU A 295 1.29 -4.53 -19.24
CA GLU A 295 0.54 -5.77 -19.46
C GLU A 295 -0.18 -5.79 -20.83
N GLN A 296 -0.26 -4.65 -21.52
CA GLN A 296 -0.95 -4.52 -22.82
C GLN A 296 -0.01 -4.55 -24.03
N ARG A 297 1.29 -4.70 -23.84
CA ARG A 297 2.31 -4.87 -24.89
C ARG A 297 2.91 -6.28 -24.83
#